data_9b3e1266978dfcb653a9521e91f11995
#
_entry.id   9b3e1266978dfcb653a9521e91f11995
#
_cell.length_a   1.000
_cell.length_b   1.000
_cell.length_c   1.000
_cell.angle_alpha   90.00
_cell.angle_beta   90.00
_cell.angle_gamma   90.00
#
_symmetry.space_group_name_H-M   'P 1'
#
loop_
_entity.id
_entity.type
_entity.pdbx_description
1 polymer ?
#
loop_
_entity_poly.entity_id
_entity_poly.type
_entity_poly.pdbx_seq_one_letter_code
_entity_poly.pdbx_strand_id
1 'polypeptide(L)'
;MLFRSLIAEVADHPLDVPGAEILDAGGRYISPGFIDIHGHGGGGHDFMDNTVEAFLEIAKIHARFGTTALYPTTLTGPADDIIRTLETYDKAAPLNVSGAQFMGMHLEGPYFAMNQRGAQDPRWIRDPDPAEYEFIASKSDSIRRWSAAPELKGAIPFARYIKSKGILPALAHTDAVYEEVVEAFENGYTLATHLYSGMSGVTRRNAYRYAGVIESAYIIDEMDVEIIADGIHLPAPLLKLVYKIKGPDRIALITDSMRAAGMPPGESVIGNKDTGLKVIVEDGVSKLPDKSAFAGSVATADRLVRTMIQMAGVSLTDAIRMMTHTPATIMNISDRKGSLTIGKDADIVIFDEDITIHTTMKEGKVIYQK
;
A
#
# COMPACT_ATOMS: atom_id res chain seq x y z
N MET A 1 -10.09 -26.66 -7.15
CA MET A 1 -9.52 -26.28 -5.84
C MET A 1 -10.56 -26.51 -4.76
N LEU A 2 -10.18 -27.14 -3.66
CA LEU A 2 -11.03 -27.33 -2.48
C LEU A 2 -10.56 -26.40 -1.36
N PHE A 3 -11.49 -25.70 -0.71
CA PHE A 3 -11.19 -24.81 0.41
C PHE A 3 -12.37 -24.69 1.39
N ARG A 4 -12.07 -24.22 2.57
CA ARG A 4 -13.02 -23.67 3.57
C ARG A 4 -12.50 -22.28 3.95
N SER A 5 -12.01 -22.06 5.18
CA SER A 5 -11.24 -20.84 5.50
C SER A 5 -9.81 -20.91 4.97
N LEU A 6 -9.27 -22.12 4.81
CA LEU A 6 -7.95 -22.39 4.25
C LEU A 6 -8.09 -23.18 2.95
N ILE A 7 -7.10 -23.06 2.07
CA ILE A 7 -6.96 -23.88 0.87
C ILE A 7 -6.58 -25.31 1.32
N ALA A 8 -7.43 -26.27 1.02
CA ALA A 8 -7.23 -27.66 1.39
C ALA A 8 -6.56 -28.47 0.28
N GLU A 9 -6.93 -28.20 -0.99
CA GLU A 9 -6.39 -28.91 -2.14
C GLU A 9 -6.44 -28.06 -3.41
N VAL A 10 -5.44 -28.19 -4.26
CA VAL A 10 -5.40 -27.64 -5.62
C VAL A 10 -5.06 -28.80 -6.57
N ALA A 11 -5.96 -29.11 -7.51
CA ALA A 11 -5.83 -30.22 -8.44
C ALA A 11 -6.10 -29.76 -9.87
N ASP A 12 -5.57 -30.51 -10.84
CA ASP A 12 -5.77 -30.34 -12.28
C ASP A 12 -6.96 -31.17 -12.83
N HIS A 13 -7.66 -31.86 -11.95
CA HIS A 13 -8.82 -32.68 -12.22
C HIS A 13 -9.98 -32.35 -11.27
N PRO A 14 -11.23 -32.73 -11.61
CA PRO A 14 -12.38 -32.55 -10.71
C PRO A 14 -12.18 -33.26 -9.38
N LEU A 15 -12.47 -32.57 -8.28
CA LEU A 15 -12.48 -33.13 -6.93
C LEU A 15 -13.91 -33.53 -6.60
N ASP A 16 -14.14 -34.82 -6.25
CA ASP A 16 -15.45 -35.28 -5.77
C ASP A 16 -15.49 -35.17 -4.24
N VAL A 17 -16.17 -34.16 -3.76
CA VAL A 17 -16.32 -33.86 -2.32
C VAL A 17 -17.79 -33.76 -1.99
N PRO A 18 -18.38 -34.79 -1.34
CA PRO A 18 -19.80 -34.79 -1.01
C PRO A 18 -20.19 -33.57 -0.15
N GLY A 19 -21.24 -32.85 -0.58
CA GLY A 19 -21.76 -31.68 0.12
C GLY A 19 -20.95 -30.38 -0.04
N ALA A 20 -19.93 -30.38 -0.90
CA ALA A 20 -19.23 -29.13 -1.24
C ALA A 20 -20.09 -28.24 -2.14
N GLU A 21 -20.09 -26.94 -1.85
CA GLU A 21 -20.63 -25.94 -2.75
C GLU A 21 -19.65 -25.68 -3.89
N ILE A 22 -20.16 -25.61 -5.12
CA ILE A 22 -19.33 -25.36 -6.31
C ILE A 22 -19.43 -23.88 -6.69
N LEU A 23 -18.30 -23.20 -6.70
CA LEU A 23 -18.15 -21.87 -7.29
C LEU A 23 -17.52 -22.02 -8.67
N ASP A 24 -18.31 -21.86 -9.73
CA ASP A 24 -17.83 -21.93 -11.11
C ASP A 24 -17.22 -20.56 -11.53
N ALA A 25 -15.94 -20.57 -11.87
CA ALA A 25 -15.26 -19.39 -12.38
C ALA A 25 -15.68 -19.05 -13.84
N GLY A 26 -16.38 -19.96 -14.54
CA GLY A 26 -16.90 -19.71 -15.88
C GLY A 26 -15.79 -19.39 -16.91
N GLY A 27 -14.66 -20.06 -16.83
CA GLY A 27 -13.50 -19.86 -17.73
C GLY A 27 -12.65 -18.60 -17.42
N ARG A 28 -12.92 -17.89 -16.30
CA ARG A 28 -12.15 -16.73 -15.85
C ARG A 28 -10.88 -17.14 -15.13
N TYR A 29 -9.99 -16.17 -14.95
CA TYR A 29 -8.78 -16.34 -14.14
C TYR A 29 -9.12 -16.41 -12.65
N ILE A 30 -8.38 -17.27 -11.94
CA ILE A 30 -8.41 -17.40 -10.49
C ILE A 30 -7.01 -17.05 -9.98
N SER A 31 -6.90 -16.08 -9.08
CA SER A 31 -5.63 -15.69 -8.46
C SER A 31 -5.75 -15.63 -6.94
N PRO A 32 -4.60 -15.55 -6.24
CA PRO A 32 -4.62 -15.13 -4.84
C PRO A 32 -5.29 -13.78 -4.70
N GLY A 33 -5.87 -13.50 -3.54
CA GLY A 33 -6.42 -12.20 -3.19
C GLY A 33 -5.36 -11.11 -3.23
N PHE A 34 -5.73 -9.93 -3.70
CA PHE A 34 -4.83 -8.78 -3.78
C PHE A 34 -4.52 -8.24 -2.38
N ILE A 35 -3.28 -7.80 -2.18
CA ILE A 35 -2.77 -7.28 -0.91
C ILE A 35 -2.28 -5.85 -1.14
N ASP A 36 -2.98 -4.90 -0.56
CA ASP A 36 -2.64 -3.48 -0.66
C ASP A 36 -2.00 -3.02 0.65
N ILE A 37 -0.72 -2.70 0.59
CA ILE A 37 0.06 -2.33 1.77
C ILE A 37 0.16 -0.82 2.00
N HIS A 38 -0.57 -0.01 1.18
CA HIS A 38 -0.58 1.44 1.29
C HIS A 38 -1.88 2.02 0.70
N GLY A 39 -2.80 2.43 1.53
CA GLY A 39 -4.05 3.09 1.13
C GLY A 39 -4.64 3.91 2.26
N HIS A 40 -5.02 5.17 1.98
CA HIS A 40 -5.57 6.13 2.94
C HIS A 40 -7.09 6.12 3.02
N GLY A 41 -7.74 5.69 1.92
CA GLY A 41 -9.19 5.76 1.87
C GLY A 41 -9.80 5.18 0.59
N GLY A 42 -11.09 5.44 0.41
CA GLY A 42 -11.89 5.03 -0.73
C GLY A 42 -13.37 5.16 -0.46
N GLY A 43 -14.21 5.17 -1.51
CA GLY A 43 -15.66 5.16 -1.36
C GLY A 43 -16.25 6.37 -0.63
N GLY A 44 -15.56 7.51 -0.63
CA GLY A 44 -15.98 8.73 0.05
C GLY A 44 -15.44 8.88 1.49
N HIS A 45 -14.63 7.94 1.97
CA HIS A 45 -14.10 7.88 3.34
C HIS A 45 -12.56 7.87 3.37
N ASP A 46 -12.01 8.34 4.48
CA ASP A 46 -10.57 8.31 4.81
C ASP A 46 -10.38 7.67 6.19
N PHE A 47 -9.29 6.93 6.39
CA PHE A 47 -9.05 6.30 7.69
C PHE A 47 -8.89 7.35 8.81
N MET A 48 -8.42 8.55 8.49
CA MET A 48 -8.31 9.66 9.43
C MET A 48 -9.65 10.40 9.66
N ASP A 49 -10.77 9.94 9.12
CA ASP A 49 -12.10 10.36 9.58
C ASP A 49 -12.40 9.86 11.00
N ASN A 50 -11.62 8.91 11.49
CA ASN A 50 -11.66 8.39 12.85
C ASN A 50 -13.04 7.83 13.25
N THR A 51 -13.74 7.19 12.33
CA THR A 51 -15.00 6.50 12.58
C THR A 51 -14.93 5.03 12.16
N VAL A 52 -15.53 4.15 12.93
CA VAL A 52 -15.61 2.72 12.59
C VAL A 52 -16.28 2.52 11.22
N GLU A 53 -17.32 3.31 10.93
CA GLU A 53 -18.02 3.28 9.64
C GLU A 53 -17.06 3.54 8.48
N ALA A 54 -16.23 4.60 8.56
CA ALA A 54 -15.26 4.91 7.51
C ALA A 54 -14.32 3.73 7.23
N PHE A 55 -13.76 3.12 8.28
CA PHE A 55 -12.92 1.94 8.13
C PHE A 55 -13.63 0.79 7.40
N LEU A 56 -14.87 0.49 7.80
CA LEU A 56 -15.63 -0.62 7.21
C LEU A 56 -16.02 -0.34 5.76
N GLU A 57 -16.44 0.88 5.42
CA GLU A 57 -16.79 1.23 4.04
C GLU A 57 -15.56 1.24 3.12
N ILE A 58 -14.40 1.72 3.60
CA ILE A 58 -13.15 1.63 2.85
C ILE A 58 -12.80 0.15 2.59
N ALA A 59 -12.89 -0.72 3.58
CA ALA A 59 -12.62 -2.14 3.40
C ALA A 59 -13.53 -2.79 2.35
N LYS A 60 -14.82 -2.40 2.31
CA LYS A 60 -15.78 -2.90 1.32
C LYS A 60 -15.49 -2.40 -0.10
N ILE A 61 -15.15 -1.11 -0.26
CA ILE A 61 -14.85 -0.58 -1.60
C ILE A 61 -13.59 -1.23 -2.17
N HIS A 62 -12.55 -1.44 -1.36
CA HIS A 62 -11.34 -2.13 -1.81
C HIS A 62 -11.62 -3.58 -2.20
N ALA A 63 -12.50 -4.29 -1.49
CA ALA A 63 -12.91 -5.64 -1.84
C ALA A 63 -13.56 -5.74 -3.23
N ARG A 64 -14.29 -4.70 -3.69
CA ARG A 64 -14.87 -4.66 -5.05
C ARG A 64 -13.83 -4.69 -6.16
N PHE A 65 -12.60 -4.30 -5.85
CA PHE A 65 -11.48 -4.25 -6.78
C PHE A 65 -10.44 -5.35 -6.54
N GLY A 66 -10.83 -6.40 -5.80
CA GLY A 66 -10.02 -7.61 -5.61
C GLY A 66 -9.13 -7.62 -4.36
N THR A 67 -9.12 -6.55 -3.57
CA THR A 67 -8.30 -6.51 -2.34
C THR A 67 -8.93 -7.38 -1.27
N THR A 68 -8.16 -8.35 -0.75
CA THR A 68 -8.56 -9.21 0.37
C THR A 68 -7.83 -8.85 1.66
N ALA A 69 -6.66 -8.22 1.55
CA ALA A 69 -5.84 -7.76 2.68
C ALA A 69 -5.41 -6.31 2.46
N LEU A 70 -5.58 -5.47 3.48
CA LEU A 70 -5.37 -4.02 3.40
C LEU A 70 -4.62 -3.54 4.65
N TYR A 71 -3.65 -2.65 4.45
CA TYR A 71 -2.99 -1.91 5.52
C TYR A 71 -3.50 -0.46 5.53
N PRO A 72 -4.47 -0.13 6.40
CA PRO A 72 -4.93 1.24 6.58
C PRO A 72 -3.77 2.17 6.88
N THR A 73 -3.70 3.29 6.13
CA THR A 73 -2.56 4.22 6.17
C THR A 73 -2.99 5.58 6.70
N THR A 74 -2.23 6.13 7.66
CA THR A 74 -2.41 7.50 8.13
C THR A 74 -1.67 8.49 7.25
N LEU A 75 -2.01 9.78 7.35
CA LEU A 75 -1.21 10.90 6.85
C LEU A 75 -0.48 11.59 8.00
N THR A 76 0.44 12.48 7.64
CA THR A 76 1.09 13.41 8.58
C THR A 76 0.04 14.22 9.35
N GLY A 77 0.13 14.21 10.66
CA GLY A 77 -0.80 14.88 11.55
C GLY A 77 -0.26 15.07 12.98
N PRO A 78 -1.05 15.68 13.88
CA PRO A 78 -0.73 15.71 15.30
C PRO A 78 -0.76 14.29 15.88
N ALA A 79 0.06 14.04 16.90
CA ALA A 79 0.14 12.73 17.56
C ALA A 79 -1.23 12.22 18.05
N ASP A 80 -2.06 13.12 18.59
CA ASP A 80 -3.40 12.76 19.08
C ASP A 80 -4.33 12.28 17.96
N ASP A 81 -4.20 12.81 16.74
CA ASP A 81 -5.00 12.36 15.59
C ASP A 81 -4.56 10.98 15.13
N ILE A 82 -3.25 10.74 15.07
CA ILE A 82 -2.67 9.43 14.76
C ILE A 82 -3.14 8.40 15.79
N ILE A 83 -3.07 8.72 17.07
CA ILE A 83 -3.51 7.85 18.17
C ILE A 83 -5.01 7.54 18.03
N ARG A 84 -5.85 8.54 17.76
CA ARG A 84 -7.30 8.31 17.53
C ARG A 84 -7.55 7.37 16.35
N THR A 85 -6.76 7.48 15.28
CA THR A 85 -6.86 6.56 14.13
C THR A 85 -6.50 5.13 14.55
N LEU A 86 -5.43 4.93 15.34
CA LEU A 86 -5.06 3.63 15.89
C LEU A 86 -6.17 3.04 16.78
N GLU A 87 -6.71 3.82 17.70
CA GLU A 87 -7.82 3.40 18.56
C GLU A 87 -9.09 3.05 17.77
N THR A 88 -9.33 3.75 16.66
CA THR A 88 -10.46 3.47 15.76
C THR A 88 -10.23 2.19 14.98
N TYR A 89 -9.00 1.94 14.51
CA TYR A 89 -8.61 0.68 13.90
C TYR A 89 -8.91 -0.50 14.84
N ASP A 90 -8.46 -0.42 16.10
CA ASP A 90 -8.65 -1.50 17.08
C ASP A 90 -10.13 -1.82 17.34
N LYS A 91 -11.02 -0.81 17.21
CA LYS A 91 -12.48 -0.97 17.30
C LYS A 91 -13.08 -1.53 16.00
N ALA A 92 -12.58 -1.10 14.85
CA ALA A 92 -13.13 -1.46 13.54
C ALA A 92 -12.70 -2.86 13.08
N ALA A 93 -11.46 -3.26 13.38
CA ALA A 93 -10.88 -4.51 12.88
C ALA A 93 -11.72 -5.76 13.22
N PRO A 94 -12.20 -5.97 14.46
CA PRO A 94 -13.03 -7.12 14.79
C PRO A 94 -14.43 -7.07 14.17
N LEU A 95 -14.90 -5.89 13.74
CA LEU A 95 -16.20 -5.70 13.09
C LEU A 95 -16.16 -5.86 11.57
N ASN A 96 -14.97 -5.94 10.97
CA ASN A 96 -14.77 -6.03 9.54
C ASN A 96 -14.97 -7.46 9.00
N VAL A 97 -16.22 -7.87 8.87
CA VAL A 97 -16.58 -9.21 8.39
C VAL A 97 -16.80 -9.30 6.87
N SER A 98 -17.08 -8.17 6.20
CA SER A 98 -17.53 -8.11 4.79
C SER A 98 -16.65 -7.30 3.85
N GLY A 99 -15.48 -6.85 4.30
CA GLY A 99 -14.52 -6.10 3.50
C GLY A 99 -13.13 -6.75 3.48
N ALA A 100 -12.17 -6.12 2.79
CA ALA A 100 -10.77 -6.51 2.81
C ALA A 100 -10.25 -6.57 4.26
N GLN A 101 -9.53 -7.62 4.63
CA GLN A 101 -9.03 -7.81 5.99
C GLN A 101 -8.00 -6.74 6.35
N PHE A 102 -8.15 -6.11 7.50
CA PHE A 102 -7.12 -5.22 8.04
C PHE A 102 -5.97 -6.05 8.62
N MET A 103 -4.75 -5.79 8.14
CA MET A 103 -3.56 -6.56 8.50
C MET A 103 -2.64 -5.82 9.46
N GLY A 104 -3.06 -4.67 9.94
CA GLY A 104 -2.31 -3.72 10.76
C GLY A 104 -2.26 -2.35 10.12
N MET A 105 -1.71 -1.38 10.84
CA MET A 105 -1.63 0.01 10.40
C MET A 105 -0.27 0.33 9.77
N HIS A 106 -0.30 1.13 8.72
CA HIS A 106 0.84 1.85 8.20
C HIS A 106 0.76 3.31 8.66
N LEU A 107 1.76 3.78 9.38
CA LEU A 107 1.90 5.19 9.69
C LEU A 107 2.78 5.86 8.63
N GLU A 108 2.20 6.76 7.83
CA GLU A 108 2.92 7.53 6.85
C GLU A 108 3.25 8.92 7.40
N GLY A 109 4.47 9.08 7.88
CA GLY A 109 4.94 10.27 8.57
C GLY A 109 4.67 10.24 10.08
N PRO A 110 4.83 11.36 10.75
CA PRO A 110 5.05 12.74 10.28
C PRO A 110 6.53 13.14 10.04
N TYR A 111 7.44 12.22 10.09
CA TYR A 111 8.88 12.44 10.04
C TYR A 111 9.39 12.47 8.61
N PHE A 112 9.18 13.62 7.91
CA PHE A 112 9.44 13.78 6.48
C PHE A 112 10.30 14.99 6.15
N ALA A 113 10.99 14.95 5.01
CA ALA A 113 11.69 16.10 4.48
C ALA A 113 10.69 17.12 3.91
N MET A 114 10.77 18.37 4.38
CA MET A 114 9.85 19.43 3.97
C MET A 114 9.80 19.63 2.44
N ASN A 115 10.94 19.51 1.76
CA ASN A 115 11.03 19.69 0.31
C ASN A 115 10.33 18.57 -0.48
N GLN A 116 10.21 17.38 0.11
CA GLN A 116 9.60 16.21 -0.50
C GLN A 116 8.19 15.90 0.02
N ARG A 117 7.58 16.84 0.73
CA ARG A 117 6.31 16.63 1.43
C ARG A 117 5.13 16.23 0.53
N GLY A 118 5.16 16.59 -0.77
CA GLY A 118 4.01 16.37 -1.65
C GLY A 118 2.73 17.01 -1.08
N ALA A 119 1.69 16.23 -0.88
CA ALA A 119 0.42 16.65 -0.27
C ALA A 119 0.35 16.43 1.25
N GLN A 120 1.46 16.10 1.92
CA GLN A 120 1.50 16.04 3.38
C GLN A 120 1.40 17.44 3.97
N ASP A 121 0.68 17.57 5.09
CA ASP A 121 0.44 18.89 5.72
C ASP A 121 1.74 19.44 6.36
N PRO A 122 2.29 20.56 5.84
CA PRO A 122 3.56 21.10 6.30
C PRO A 122 3.54 21.55 7.77
N ARG A 123 2.37 21.79 8.35
CA ARG A 123 2.23 22.20 9.76
C ARG A 123 2.68 21.11 10.73
N TRP A 124 2.67 19.85 10.30
CA TRP A 124 2.90 18.70 11.16
C TRP A 124 4.17 17.91 10.82
N ILE A 125 4.90 18.29 9.77
CA ILE A 125 6.19 17.69 9.41
C ILE A 125 7.23 18.09 10.46
N ARG A 126 7.98 17.10 10.96
CA ARG A 126 8.98 17.29 12.02
C ARG A 126 10.02 16.17 12.04
N ASP A 127 11.08 16.37 12.80
CA ASP A 127 12.08 15.35 13.08
C ASP A 127 11.53 14.28 14.05
N PRO A 128 12.00 13.03 14.01
CA PRO A 128 11.67 12.01 14.98
C PRO A 128 12.11 12.39 16.40
N ASP A 129 11.15 12.43 17.33
CA ASP A 129 11.40 12.62 18.77
C ASP A 129 11.13 11.32 19.53
N PRO A 130 12.10 10.77 20.31
CA PRO A 130 11.91 9.55 21.08
C PRO A 130 10.68 9.58 21.99
N ALA A 131 10.41 10.70 22.67
CA ALA A 131 9.26 10.83 23.56
C ALA A 131 7.95 10.71 22.79
N GLU A 132 7.88 11.20 21.54
CA GLU A 132 6.69 11.15 20.72
C GLU A 132 6.50 9.76 20.08
N TYR A 133 7.51 9.24 19.37
CA TYR A 133 7.31 7.98 18.65
C TYR A 133 7.17 6.78 19.60
N GLU A 134 7.84 6.78 20.74
CA GLU A 134 7.65 5.77 21.77
C GLU A 134 6.25 5.83 22.37
N PHE A 135 5.75 7.04 22.58
CA PHE A 135 4.38 7.26 23.10
C PHE A 135 3.34 6.77 22.08
N ILE A 136 3.45 7.14 20.81
CA ILE A 136 2.54 6.67 19.74
C ILE A 136 2.60 5.14 19.64
N ALA A 137 3.79 4.55 19.58
CA ALA A 137 3.97 3.11 19.47
C ALA A 137 3.45 2.33 20.71
N SER A 138 3.35 2.98 21.85
CA SER A 138 2.79 2.37 23.07
C SER A 138 1.26 2.29 23.08
N LYS A 139 0.56 2.95 22.14
CA LYS A 139 -0.90 3.06 22.14
C LYS A 139 -1.61 1.94 21.40
N SER A 140 -0.93 1.23 20.51
CA SER A 140 -1.52 0.12 19.78
C SER A 140 -0.46 -0.86 19.30
N ASP A 141 -0.75 -2.14 19.45
CA ASP A 141 0.07 -3.23 18.88
C ASP A 141 -0.25 -3.47 17.40
N SER A 142 -1.13 -2.66 16.79
CA SER A 142 -1.55 -2.85 15.41
C SER A 142 -0.61 -2.23 14.37
N ILE A 143 0.35 -1.40 14.77
CA ILE A 143 1.30 -0.79 13.84
C ILE A 143 2.21 -1.87 13.25
N ARG A 144 2.27 -1.95 11.92
CA ARG A 144 3.10 -2.93 11.19
C ARG A 144 4.16 -2.29 10.33
N ARG A 145 3.95 -1.02 9.95
CA ARG A 145 4.87 -0.27 9.11
C ARG A 145 4.84 1.20 9.51
N TRP A 146 6.01 1.85 9.42
CA TRP A 146 6.12 3.29 9.66
C TRP A 146 7.12 3.90 8.67
N SER A 147 6.63 4.84 7.87
CA SER A 147 7.43 5.50 6.84
C SER A 147 8.01 6.81 7.35
N ALA A 148 9.29 7.05 7.07
CA ALA A 148 10.00 8.27 7.46
C ALA A 148 11.14 8.60 6.48
N ALA A 149 11.61 9.86 6.51
CA ALA A 149 12.80 10.32 5.81
C ALA A 149 14.05 9.98 6.63
N PRO A 150 15.00 9.20 6.09
CA PRO A 150 16.10 8.64 6.88
C PRO A 150 17.21 9.66 7.19
N GLU A 151 17.31 10.76 6.42
CA GLU A 151 18.30 11.82 6.60
C GLU A 151 17.96 12.75 7.78
N LEU A 152 16.77 12.67 8.34
CA LEU A 152 16.36 13.52 9.44
C LEU A 152 17.12 13.19 10.73
N LYS A 153 17.36 14.22 11.53
CA LYS A 153 17.97 14.02 12.83
C LYS A 153 17.10 13.09 13.69
N GLY A 154 17.68 11.99 14.15
CA GLY A 154 16.99 10.99 14.97
C GLY A 154 16.33 9.86 14.17
N ALA A 155 16.37 9.86 12.83
CA ALA A 155 15.73 8.85 12.00
C ALA A 155 16.33 7.44 12.17
N ILE A 156 17.64 7.33 12.35
CA ILE A 156 18.30 6.02 12.58
C ILE A 156 17.94 5.42 13.95
N PRO A 157 18.04 6.16 15.08
CA PRO A 157 17.49 5.69 16.37
C PRO A 157 16.01 5.30 16.30
N PHE A 158 15.19 6.08 15.62
CA PHE A 158 13.78 5.78 15.37
C PHE A 158 13.60 4.43 14.67
N ALA A 159 14.31 4.21 13.56
CA ALA A 159 14.23 2.95 12.82
C ALA A 159 14.60 1.74 13.68
N ARG A 160 15.69 1.83 14.43
CA ARG A 160 16.13 0.77 15.36
C ARG A 160 15.05 0.47 16.41
N TYR A 161 14.42 1.51 16.95
CA TYR A 161 13.35 1.36 17.93
C TYR A 161 12.14 0.64 17.34
N ILE A 162 11.57 1.14 16.22
CA ILE A 162 10.37 0.55 15.64
C ILE A 162 10.63 -0.87 15.11
N LYS A 163 11.82 -1.13 14.55
CA LYS A 163 12.25 -2.48 14.14
C LYS A 163 12.30 -3.43 15.32
N SER A 164 12.75 -2.98 16.50
CA SER A 164 12.75 -3.79 17.75
C SER A 164 11.33 -4.17 18.23
N LYS A 165 10.32 -3.43 17.77
CA LYS A 165 8.89 -3.70 18.02
C LYS A 165 8.24 -4.55 16.92
N GLY A 166 9.00 -5.00 15.92
CA GLY A 166 8.46 -5.75 14.78
C GLY A 166 7.72 -4.87 13.76
N ILE A 167 7.94 -3.56 13.78
CA ILE A 167 7.39 -2.60 12.83
C ILE A 167 8.40 -2.39 11.71
N LEU A 168 7.98 -2.48 10.45
CA LEU A 168 8.83 -2.27 9.27
C LEU A 168 9.12 -0.77 9.07
N PRO A 169 10.39 -0.32 9.16
CA PRO A 169 10.76 1.03 8.73
C PRO A 169 10.75 1.10 7.20
N ALA A 170 10.16 2.17 6.63
CA ALA A 170 10.15 2.39 5.18
C ALA A 170 10.58 3.82 4.84
N LEU A 171 11.35 3.98 3.74
CA LEU A 171 11.77 5.28 3.22
C LEU A 171 10.59 5.99 2.57
N ALA A 172 10.31 7.23 2.92
CA ALA A 172 9.29 8.04 2.27
C ALA A 172 9.57 9.53 2.42
N HIS A 173 9.12 10.33 1.45
CA HIS A 173 9.16 11.80 1.48
C HIS A 173 10.52 12.35 1.93
N THR A 174 11.57 12.02 1.18
CA THR A 174 12.96 12.13 1.60
C THR A 174 13.87 12.78 0.57
N ASP A 175 14.78 13.64 1.03
CA ASP A 175 15.88 14.25 0.26
C ASP A 175 17.20 13.49 0.40
N ALA A 176 17.20 12.28 0.98
CA ALA A 176 18.41 11.50 1.26
C ALA A 176 19.26 11.30 0.01
N VAL A 177 20.56 11.25 0.20
CA VAL A 177 21.55 10.84 -0.79
C VAL A 177 21.96 9.39 -0.55
N TYR A 178 22.71 8.82 -1.49
CA TYR A 178 23.06 7.39 -1.50
C TYR A 178 23.66 6.89 -0.17
N GLU A 179 24.59 7.63 0.40
CA GLU A 179 25.27 7.26 1.65
C GLU A 179 24.28 7.20 2.83
N GLU A 180 23.32 8.13 2.89
CA GLU A 180 22.26 8.17 3.91
C GLU A 180 21.28 7.02 3.71
N VAL A 181 20.96 6.66 2.46
CA VAL A 181 20.11 5.50 2.15
C VAL A 181 20.79 4.18 2.53
N VAL A 182 22.11 4.04 2.27
CA VAL A 182 22.87 2.85 2.68
C VAL A 182 22.85 2.68 4.19
N GLU A 183 23.14 3.75 4.94
CA GLU A 183 23.06 3.72 6.40
C GLU A 183 21.65 3.35 6.88
N ALA A 184 20.62 3.92 6.25
CA ALA A 184 19.21 3.60 6.55
C ALA A 184 18.89 2.13 6.29
N PHE A 185 19.33 1.58 5.16
CA PHE A 185 19.12 0.19 4.79
C PHE A 185 19.73 -0.77 5.82
N GLU A 186 20.98 -0.53 6.23
CA GLU A 186 21.66 -1.29 7.28
C GLU A 186 20.89 -1.23 8.62
N ASN A 187 20.12 -0.17 8.86
CA ASN A 187 19.33 0.03 10.07
C ASN A 187 17.86 -0.39 9.95
N GLY A 188 17.47 -0.98 8.80
CA GLY A 188 16.18 -1.65 8.66
C GLY A 188 15.19 -0.99 7.73
N TYR A 189 15.50 0.14 7.11
CA TYR A 189 14.71 0.72 6.03
C TYR A 189 14.88 -0.09 4.74
N THR A 190 14.15 -1.17 4.60
CA THR A 190 14.29 -2.11 3.48
C THR A 190 13.27 -1.90 2.36
N LEU A 191 12.37 -0.94 2.51
CA LEU A 191 11.30 -0.64 1.57
C LEU A 191 11.32 0.85 1.19
N ALA A 192 11.33 1.15 -0.11
CA ALA A 192 11.09 2.51 -0.63
C ALA A 192 9.61 2.68 -0.96
N THR A 193 8.94 3.56 -0.23
CA THR A 193 7.50 3.87 -0.36
C THR A 193 7.27 4.63 -1.66
N HIS A 194 6.24 4.26 -2.45
CA HIS A 194 5.80 4.94 -3.69
C HIS A 194 6.95 5.58 -4.48
N LEU A 195 7.88 4.73 -4.95
CA LEU A 195 9.10 5.12 -5.67
C LEU A 195 8.83 6.19 -6.74
N TYR A 196 9.65 7.22 -6.81
CA TYR A 196 9.54 8.48 -7.56
C TYR A 196 8.66 9.57 -6.94
N SER A 197 7.71 9.25 -6.08
CA SER A 197 6.86 10.25 -5.43
C SER A 197 7.52 10.75 -4.15
N GLY A 198 7.72 12.08 -4.04
CA GLY A 198 8.34 12.67 -2.84
C GLY A 198 9.73 12.10 -2.52
N MET A 199 10.58 11.89 -3.53
CA MET A 199 11.91 11.32 -3.37
C MET A 199 12.97 12.06 -4.18
N SER A 200 14.18 12.14 -3.62
CA SER A 200 15.35 12.63 -4.33
C SER A 200 15.76 11.68 -5.46
N GLY A 201 16.09 12.24 -6.60
CA GLY A 201 16.85 11.59 -7.67
C GLY A 201 18.26 12.18 -7.76
N VAL A 202 18.91 12.03 -8.92
CA VAL A 202 20.23 12.63 -9.14
C VAL A 202 20.20 14.13 -8.94
N THR A 203 20.90 14.61 -7.92
CA THR A 203 21.05 16.04 -7.62
C THR A 203 22.44 16.55 -7.96
N ARG A 204 22.63 17.87 -7.99
CA ARG A 204 23.91 18.50 -8.23
C ARG A 204 24.21 19.49 -7.10
N ARG A 205 25.36 19.28 -6.40
CA ARG A 205 25.86 20.19 -5.37
C ARG A 205 27.29 20.60 -5.74
N ASN A 206 27.58 21.87 -5.89
CA ASN A 206 28.90 22.39 -6.26
C ASN A 206 29.51 21.66 -7.49
N ALA A 207 28.71 21.50 -8.55
CA ALA A 207 29.04 20.77 -9.78
C ALA A 207 29.12 19.23 -9.66
N TYR A 208 29.29 18.65 -8.49
CA TYR A 208 29.29 17.20 -8.26
C TYR A 208 27.89 16.62 -8.30
N ARG A 209 27.76 15.41 -8.83
CA ARG A 209 26.50 14.65 -8.83
C ARG A 209 26.41 13.76 -7.60
N TYR A 210 25.23 13.71 -7.05
CA TYR A 210 24.84 12.81 -5.95
C TYR A 210 23.67 11.96 -6.41
N ALA A 211 23.76 10.64 -6.22
CA ALA A 211 22.63 9.74 -6.37
C ALA A 211 21.66 9.98 -5.22
N GLY A 212 20.37 9.96 -5.52
CA GLY A 212 19.30 10.07 -4.53
C GLY A 212 18.70 8.72 -4.15
N VAL A 213 17.53 8.75 -3.54
CA VAL A 213 16.81 7.55 -3.11
C VAL A 213 16.43 6.67 -4.29
N ILE A 214 16.02 7.27 -5.43
CA ILE A 214 15.62 6.52 -6.62
C ILE A 214 16.78 5.65 -7.13
N GLU A 215 17.96 6.23 -7.30
CA GLU A 215 19.15 5.50 -7.74
C GLU A 215 19.59 4.48 -6.70
N SER A 216 19.50 4.84 -5.41
CA SER A 216 19.85 3.95 -4.31
C SER A 216 18.97 2.70 -4.29
N ALA A 217 17.64 2.87 -4.49
CA ALA A 217 16.69 1.76 -4.57
C ALA A 217 17.01 0.81 -5.74
N TYR A 218 17.61 1.31 -6.82
CA TYR A 218 18.05 0.49 -7.95
C TYR A 218 19.39 -0.20 -7.72
N ILE A 219 20.30 0.44 -7.00
CA ILE A 219 21.66 -0.09 -6.72
C ILE A 219 21.61 -1.15 -5.62
N ILE A 220 20.74 -0.99 -4.63
CA ILE A 220 20.59 -1.95 -3.53
C ILE A 220 19.60 -3.03 -4.00
N ASP A 221 20.13 -4.17 -4.43
CA ASP A 221 19.32 -5.26 -5.00
C ASP A 221 18.22 -5.78 -4.04
N GLU A 222 18.54 -5.82 -2.75
CA GLU A 222 17.65 -6.31 -1.69
C GLU A 222 16.60 -5.29 -1.24
N MET A 223 16.69 -4.03 -1.64
CA MET A 223 15.68 -3.02 -1.32
C MET A 223 14.40 -3.28 -2.12
N ASP A 224 13.30 -3.47 -1.41
CA ASP A 224 11.98 -3.55 -2.02
C ASP A 224 11.46 -2.15 -2.37
N VAL A 225 10.57 -2.08 -3.36
CA VAL A 225 9.98 -0.81 -3.77
C VAL A 225 8.46 -0.93 -3.91
N GLU A 226 7.74 0.11 -3.54
CA GLU A 226 6.35 0.30 -3.91
C GLU A 226 6.24 1.17 -5.14
N ILE A 227 5.23 0.93 -5.97
CA ILE A 227 4.87 1.81 -7.08
C ILE A 227 3.36 2.02 -7.18
N ILE A 228 2.96 3.26 -7.45
CA ILE A 228 1.59 3.61 -7.83
C ILE A 228 1.48 3.42 -9.35
N ALA A 229 1.09 2.20 -9.77
CA ALA A 229 1.04 1.81 -11.17
C ALA A 229 -0.29 2.22 -11.83
N ASP A 230 -0.71 3.46 -11.68
CA ASP A 230 -1.95 4.00 -12.26
C ASP A 230 -1.78 4.53 -13.70
N GLY A 231 -0.53 4.56 -14.19
CA GLY A 231 -0.16 5.07 -15.52
C GLY A 231 -0.02 6.60 -15.58
N ILE A 232 -0.20 7.31 -14.46
CA ILE A 232 -0.13 8.77 -14.34
C ILE A 232 1.00 9.17 -13.39
N HIS A 233 1.04 8.63 -12.17
CA HIS A 233 2.18 8.80 -11.26
C HIS A 233 3.46 8.30 -11.91
N LEU A 234 3.40 7.12 -12.51
CA LEU A 234 4.48 6.54 -13.31
C LEU A 234 4.00 6.29 -14.74
N PRO A 235 4.46 7.07 -15.73
CA PRO A 235 4.18 6.80 -17.14
C PRO A 235 4.86 5.50 -17.59
N ALA A 236 4.38 4.92 -18.71
CA ALA A 236 4.83 3.65 -19.24
C ALA A 236 6.37 3.43 -19.27
N PRO A 237 7.21 4.42 -19.66
CA PRO A 237 8.66 4.24 -19.64
C PRO A 237 9.23 4.02 -18.24
N LEU A 238 8.69 4.70 -17.20
CA LEU A 238 9.13 4.53 -15.82
C LEU A 238 8.65 3.21 -15.24
N LEU A 239 7.41 2.80 -15.49
CA LEU A 239 6.92 1.46 -15.10
C LEU A 239 7.80 0.35 -15.67
N LYS A 240 8.16 0.45 -16.97
CA LYS A 240 9.10 -0.50 -17.61
C LYS A 240 10.48 -0.47 -16.99
N LEU A 241 10.99 0.70 -16.65
CA LEU A 241 12.32 0.85 -16.05
C LEU A 241 12.38 0.19 -14.67
N VAL A 242 11.41 0.48 -13.79
CA VAL A 242 11.33 -0.14 -12.46
C VAL A 242 11.23 -1.65 -12.58
N TYR A 243 10.30 -2.15 -13.41
CA TYR A 243 10.15 -3.59 -13.62
C TYR A 243 11.40 -4.27 -14.16
N LYS A 244 12.08 -3.63 -15.12
CA LYS A 244 13.32 -4.15 -15.71
C LYS A 244 14.45 -4.29 -14.70
N ILE A 245 14.55 -3.37 -13.74
CA ILE A 245 15.65 -3.35 -12.77
C ILE A 245 15.34 -4.21 -11.56
N LYS A 246 14.15 -4.05 -10.97
CA LYS A 246 13.79 -4.70 -9.69
C LYS A 246 13.15 -6.08 -9.87
N GLY A 247 12.49 -6.33 -11.00
CA GLY A 247 11.74 -7.57 -11.21
C GLY A 247 10.50 -7.69 -10.32
N PRO A 248 9.66 -8.70 -10.55
CA PRO A 248 8.38 -8.84 -9.86
C PRO A 248 8.50 -9.21 -8.37
N ASP A 249 9.64 -9.72 -7.94
CA ASP A 249 9.88 -10.16 -6.56
C ASP A 249 10.26 -9.03 -5.60
N ARG A 250 10.52 -7.83 -6.14
CA ARG A 250 10.95 -6.66 -5.38
C ARG A 250 10.03 -5.44 -5.56
N ILE A 251 8.92 -5.60 -6.29
CA ILE A 251 7.95 -4.54 -6.54
C ILE A 251 6.63 -4.90 -5.89
N ALA A 252 6.13 -4.07 -4.99
CA ALA A 252 4.75 -4.10 -4.54
C ALA A 252 3.93 -3.05 -5.30
N LEU A 253 2.83 -3.44 -5.93
CA LEU A 253 1.84 -2.52 -6.44
C LEU A 253 1.01 -2.03 -5.27
N ILE A 254 0.86 -0.71 -5.13
CA ILE A 254 0.07 -0.08 -4.09
C ILE A 254 -0.93 0.90 -4.69
N THR A 255 -2.07 1.05 -4.04
CA THR A 255 -3.04 2.04 -4.52
C THR A 255 -2.65 3.45 -4.13
N ASP A 256 -2.11 3.64 -2.94
CA ASP A 256 -1.97 4.97 -2.34
C ASP A 256 -3.29 5.77 -2.48
N SER A 257 -4.40 5.01 -2.39
CA SER A 257 -5.74 5.53 -2.67
C SER A 257 -6.18 6.49 -1.59
N MET A 258 -6.79 7.58 -2.02
CA MET A 258 -7.42 8.53 -1.12
C MET A 258 -8.95 8.39 -1.16
N ARG A 259 -9.65 9.16 -0.34
CA ARG A 259 -11.11 9.19 -0.19
C ARG A 259 -11.91 9.02 -1.48
N ALA A 260 -11.46 9.63 -2.59
CA ALA A 260 -12.18 9.61 -3.86
C ALA A 260 -11.95 8.37 -4.72
N ALA A 261 -11.14 7.40 -4.28
CA ALA A 261 -11.00 6.14 -5.00
C ALA A 261 -12.34 5.41 -5.08
N GLY A 262 -12.72 4.99 -6.29
CA GLY A 262 -14.04 4.39 -6.55
C GLY A 262 -15.20 5.39 -6.62
N MET A 263 -14.93 6.70 -6.58
CA MET A 263 -15.91 7.79 -6.69
C MET A 263 -15.81 8.52 -8.04
N PRO A 264 -16.86 9.25 -8.46
CA PRO A 264 -16.78 10.14 -9.62
C PRO A 264 -15.73 11.24 -9.44
N PRO A 265 -15.16 11.81 -10.54
CA PRO A 265 -14.31 12.99 -10.50
C PRO A 265 -14.99 14.21 -9.84
N GLY A 266 -14.20 15.13 -9.30
CA GLY A 266 -14.67 16.35 -8.68
C GLY A 266 -13.80 16.84 -7.52
N GLU A 267 -14.31 17.80 -6.77
CA GLU A 267 -13.66 18.28 -5.54
C GLU A 267 -13.72 17.21 -4.44
N SER A 268 -12.64 17.09 -3.68
CA SER A 268 -12.53 16.15 -2.57
C SER A 268 -11.59 16.68 -1.49
N VAL A 269 -11.29 15.85 -0.49
CA VAL A 269 -10.38 16.15 0.62
C VAL A 269 -9.48 14.94 0.85
N ILE A 270 -8.19 15.13 1.06
CA ILE A 270 -7.28 14.09 1.53
C ILE A 270 -7.06 14.25 3.04
N GLY A 271 -7.07 13.14 3.77
CA GLY A 271 -7.07 13.12 5.23
C GLY A 271 -8.47 13.31 5.82
N ASN A 272 -8.54 13.77 7.06
CA ASN A 272 -9.81 13.99 7.77
C ASN A 272 -10.71 14.96 6.99
N LYS A 273 -11.98 14.62 6.83
CA LYS A 273 -12.91 15.39 5.98
C LYS A 273 -13.11 16.84 6.40
N ASP A 274 -12.94 17.16 7.69
CA ASP A 274 -13.21 18.48 8.24
C ASP A 274 -11.93 19.36 8.30
N THR A 275 -10.75 18.75 8.40
CA THR A 275 -9.46 19.44 8.61
C THR A 275 -8.41 19.16 7.56
N GLY A 276 -8.65 18.20 6.66
CA GLY A 276 -7.74 17.78 5.61
C GLY A 276 -7.56 18.80 4.49
N LEU A 277 -6.70 18.49 3.55
CA LEU A 277 -6.39 19.36 2.43
C LEU A 277 -7.38 19.16 1.29
N LYS A 278 -7.87 20.26 0.70
CA LYS A 278 -8.69 20.20 -0.51
C LYS A 278 -7.88 19.69 -1.69
N VAL A 279 -8.53 18.86 -2.52
CA VAL A 279 -7.95 18.29 -3.72
C VAL A 279 -8.97 18.31 -4.86
N ILE A 280 -8.49 18.16 -6.09
CA ILE A 280 -9.32 18.02 -7.29
C ILE A 280 -9.00 16.68 -7.94
N VAL A 281 -10.03 15.88 -8.18
CA VAL A 281 -9.94 14.63 -8.94
C VAL A 281 -10.32 14.90 -10.39
N GLU A 282 -9.36 14.86 -11.26
CA GLU A 282 -9.52 15.03 -12.72
C GLU A 282 -8.52 14.13 -13.46
N ASP A 283 -8.80 13.78 -14.70
CA ASP A 283 -7.91 12.96 -15.55
C ASP A 283 -7.51 11.61 -14.90
N GLY A 284 -8.33 11.08 -13.99
CA GLY A 284 -8.07 9.81 -13.31
C GLY A 284 -7.02 9.86 -12.21
N VAL A 285 -6.70 11.05 -11.68
CA VAL A 285 -5.74 11.25 -10.58
C VAL A 285 -6.20 12.39 -9.66
N SER A 286 -5.75 12.39 -8.41
CA SER A 286 -5.98 13.45 -7.44
C SER A 286 -4.81 14.44 -7.42
N LYS A 287 -5.10 15.74 -7.37
CA LYS A 287 -4.12 16.83 -7.41
C LYS A 287 -4.43 17.87 -6.35
N LEU A 288 -3.41 18.55 -5.84
CA LEU A 288 -3.61 19.80 -5.10
C LEU A 288 -4.26 20.86 -6.03
N PRO A 289 -5.05 21.81 -5.50
CA PRO A 289 -5.75 22.81 -6.32
C PRO A 289 -4.82 23.68 -7.17
N ASP A 290 -3.60 23.94 -6.71
CA ASP A 290 -2.56 24.68 -7.44
C ASP A 290 -1.77 23.81 -8.44
N LYS A 291 -2.10 22.50 -8.53
CA LYS A 291 -1.45 21.52 -9.39
C LYS A 291 0.05 21.32 -9.12
N SER A 292 0.54 21.74 -7.97
CA SER A 292 1.95 21.61 -7.59
C SER A 292 2.37 20.17 -7.27
N ALA A 293 1.42 19.29 -6.87
CA ALA A 293 1.66 17.89 -6.56
C ALA A 293 0.41 17.05 -6.77
N PHE A 294 0.61 15.76 -6.99
CA PHE A 294 -0.43 14.74 -6.77
C PHE A 294 -0.72 14.62 -5.27
N ALA A 295 -1.92 14.17 -4.93
CA ALA A 295 -2.40 14.09 -3.56
C ALA A 295 -3.02 12.71 -3.32
N GLY A 296 -2.19 11.71 -3.04
CA GLY A 296 -2.56 10.32 -3.12
C GLY A 296 -3.06 9.95 -4.52
N SER A 297 -3.72 8.83 -4.66
CA SER A 297 -4.29 8.38 -5.92
C SER A 297 -5.79 8.12 -5.84
N VAL A 298 -6.41 7.88 -7.00
CA VAL A 298 -7.74 7.29 -7.13
C VAL A 298 -7.67 5.91 -7.80
N ALA A 299 -6.49 5.31 -7.81
CA ALA A 299 -6.26 4.00 -8.37
C ALA A 299 -6.93 2.91 -7.52
N THR A 300 -7.33 1.84 -8.20
CA THR A 300 -7.87 0.62 -7.61
C THR A 300 -6.95 -0.55 -7.94
N ALA A 301 -6.95 -1.59 -7.12
CA ALA A 301 -6.01 -2.71 -7.26
C ALA A 301 -6.07 -3.37 -8.66
N ASP A 302 -7.28 -3.57 -9.22
CA ASP A 302 -7.47 -4.08 -10.58
C ASP A 302 -6.88 -3.16 -11.65
N ARG A 303 -6.98 -1.82 -11.47
CA ARG A 303 -6.36 -0.85 -12.38
C ARG A 303 -4.84 -0.96 -12.37
N LEU A 304 -4.21 -1.14 -11.21
CA LEU A 304 -2.75 -1.29 -11.11
C LEU A 304 -2.26 -2.50 -11.90
N VAL A 305 -2.90 -3.66 -11.71
CA VAL A 305 -2.59 -4.90 -12.45
C VAL A 305 -2.78 -4.69 -13.95
N ARG A 306 -3.92 -4.14 -14.36
CA ARG A 306 -4.23 -3.84 -15.77
C ARG A 306 -3.20 -2.91 -16.40
N THR A 307 -2.80 -1.85 -15.69
CA THR A 307 -1.82 -0.87 -16.16
C THR A 307 -0.45 -1.51 -16.37
N MET A 308 0.02 -2.35 -15.46
CA MET A 308 1.30 -3.05 -15.63
C MET A 308 1.30 -3.93 -16.86
N ILE A 309 0.21 -4.64 -17.13
CA ILE A 309 0.07 -5.47 -18.34
C ILE A 309 0.04 -4.60 -19.59
N GLN A 310 -0.87 -3.63 -19.66
CA GLN A 310 -1.16 -2.87 -20.88
C GLN A 310 -0.08 -1.83 -21.21
N MET A 311 0.48 -1.15 -20.22
CA MET A 311 1.42 -0.05 -20.43
C MET A 311 2.89 -0.46 -20.26
N ALA A 312 3.18 -1.35 -19.31
CA ALA A 312 4.54 -1.81 -19.09
C ALA A 312 4.89 -3.10 -19.86
N GLY A 313 3.90 -3.84 -20.37
CA GLY A 313 4.09 -5.09 -21.10
C GLY A 313 4.50 -6.25 -20.18
N VAL A 314 4.12 -6.17 -18.91
CA VAL A 314 4.40 -7.18 -17.89
C VAL A 314 3.47 -8.38 -18.09
N SER A 315 3.93 -9.60 -17.82
CA SER A 315 3.09 -10.79 -17.86
C SER A 315 1.98 -10.72 -16.81
N LEU A 316 0.83 -11.37 -17.07
CA LEU A 316 -0.25 -11.47 -16.08
C LEU A 316 0.26 -12.05 -14.75
N THR A 317 1.07 -13.10 -14.83
CA THR A 317 1.62 -13.77 -13.64
C THR A 317 2.47 -12.83 -12.79
N ASP A 318 3.34 -12.03 -13.43
CA ASP A 318 4.20 -11.10 -12.71
C ASP A 318 3.40 -9.91 -12.15
N ALA A 319 2.42 -9.40 -12.91
CA ALA A 319 1.54 -8.33 -12.41
C ALA A 319 0.74 -8.79 -11.18
N ILE A 320 0.19 -10.00 -11.21
CA ILE A 320 -0.47 -10.61 -10.05
C ILE A 320 0.52 -10.83 -8.89
N ARG A 321 1.74 -11.30 -9.18
CA ARG A 321 2.77 -11.52 -8.16
C ARG A 321 3.11 -10.24 -7.41
N MET A 322 3.27 -9.12 -8.13
CA MET A 322 3.51 -7.80 -7.54
C MET A 322 2.34 -7.25 -6.71
N MET A 323 1.12 -7.78 -6.90
CA MET A 323 -0.07 -7.40 -6.14
C MET A 323 -0.44 -8.43 -5.05
N THR A 324 0.28 -9.55 -4.94
CA THR A 324 -0.07 -10.65 -4.03
C THR A 324 1.13 -11.16 -3.23
N HIS A 325 2.00 -11.95 -3.86
CA HIS A 325 3.13 -12.61 -3.20
C HIS A 325 4.18 -11.63 -2.69
N THR A 326 4.54 -10.66 -3.50
CA THR A 326 5.58 -9.68 -3.14
C THR A 326 5.18 -8.81 -1.96
N PRO A 327 4.01 -8.15 -1.91
CA PRO A 327 3.58 -7.42 -0.71
C PRO A 327 3.40 -8.34 0.50
N ALA A 328 2.97 -9.61 0.32
CA ALA A 328 2.92 -10.58 1.42
C ALA A 328 4.31 -10.87 2.01
N THR A 329 5.33 -10.97 1.16
CA THR A 329 6.71 -11.20 1.56
C THR A 329 7.28 -9.98 2.30
N ILE A 330 7.10 -8.78 1.75
CA ILE A 330 7.54 -7.51 2.35
C ILE A 330 6.96 -7.35 3.77
N MET A 331 5.66 -7.65 3.93
CA MET A 331 4.97 -7.51 5.22
C MET A 331 5.07 -8.75 6.12
N ASN A 332 5.88 -9.74 5.74
CA ASN A 332 6.12 -10.97 6.50
C ASN A 332 4.83 -11.74 6.85
N ILE A 333 3.91 -11.85 5.88
CA ILE A 333 2.65 -12.62 5.99
C ILE A 333 2.54 -13.70 4.90
N SER A 334 3.63 -14.00 4.22
CA SER A 334 3.66 -14.95 3.10
C SER A 334 3.46 -16.41 3.53
N ASP A 335 3.55 -16.71 4.81
CA ASP A 335 3.17 -18.01 5.40
C ASP A 335 1.64 -18.26 5.29
N ARG A 336 0.83 -17.20 5.33
CA ARG A 336 -0.63 -17.28 5.31
C ARG A 336 -1.27 -16.79 4.01
N LYS A 337 -0.69 -15.80 3.33
CA LYS A 337 -1.32 -15.07 2.20
C LYS A 337 -0.42 -15.02 0.97
N GLY A 338 -0.94 -14.46 -0.12
CA GLY A 338 -0.18 -14.12 -1.32
C GLY A 338 0.04 -15.24 -2.33
N SER A 339 -0.46 -16.46 -2.07
CA SER A 339 -0.45 -17.57 -3.04
C SER A 339 -1.58 -18.57 -2.79
N LEU A 340 -1.97 -19.32 -3.85
CA LEU A 340 -2.96 -20.41 -3.76
C LEU A 340 -2.29 -21.72 -3.34
N THR A 341 -1.65 -21.73 -2.19
CA THR A 341 -0.93 -22.89 -1.65
C THR A 341 -1.75 -23.55 -0.53
N ILE A 342 -1.73 -24.87 -0.46
CA ILE A 342 -2.40 -25.64 0.59
C ILE A 342 -1.97 -25.12 1.97
N GLY A 343 -2.93 -24.93 2.85
CA GLY A 343 -2.75 -24.45 4.22
C GLY A 343 -2.78 -22.93 4.37
N LYS A 344 -2.75 -22.16 3.27
CA LYS A 344 -2.92 -20.69 3.33
C LYS A 344 -4.39 -20.29 3.35
N ASP A 345 -4.63 -19.06 3.77
CA ASP A 345 -5.96 -18.47 3.77
C ASP A 345 -6.58 -18.57 2.37
N ALA A 346 -7.85 -18.97 2.29
CA ALA A 346 -8.58 -19.05 1.03
C ALA A 346 -9.02 -17.63 0.60
N ASP A 347 -8.03 -16.79 0.33
CA ASP A 347 -8.16 -15.45 -0.25
C ASP A 347 -8.03 -15.57 -1.76
N ILE A 348 -9.13 -15.34 -2.46
CA ILE A 348 -9.25 -15.68 -3.89
C ILE A 348 -9.92 -14.52 -4.62
N VAL A 349 -9.40 -14.20 -5.81
CA VAL A 349 -10.04 -13.27 -6.74
C VAL A 349 -10.31 -13.97 -8.06
N ILE A 350 -11.53 -13.79 -8.59
CA ILE A 350 -11.93 -14.24 -9.91
C ILE A 350 -12.15 -13.01 -10.80
N PHE A 351 -11.46 -12.95 -11.95
CA PHE A 351 -11.52 -11.82 -12.88
C PHE A 351 -11.41 -12.30 -14.33
N ASP A 352 -11.84 -11.44 -15.27
CA ASP A 352 -11.76 -11.70 -16.70
C ASP A 352 -10.46 -11.19 -17.35
N GLU A 353 -10.36 -11.30 -18.68
CA GLU A 353 -9.17 -10.89 -19.46
C GLU A 353 -8.87 -9.38 -19.33
N ASP A 354 -9.89 -8.56 -19.05
CA ASP A 354 -9.75 -7.11 -18.84
C ASP A 354 -9.43 -6.75 -17.36
N ILE A 355 -9.15 -7.77 -16.53
CA ILE A 355 -8.94 -7.63 -15.08
C ILE A 355 -10.17 -6.99 -14.39
N THR A 356 -11.37 -7.25 -14.90
CA THR A 356 -12.61 -6.90 -14.22
C THR A 356 -12.89 -7.92 -13.12
N ILE A 357 -13.02 -7.46 -11.89
CA ILE A 357 -13.26 -8.33 -10.75
C ILE A 357 -14.71 -8.83 -10.76
N HIS A 358 -14.89 -10.13 -10.73
CA HIS A 358 -16.18 -10.80 -10.64
C HIS A 358 -16.48 -11.31 -9.24
N THR A 359 -15.47 -11.85 -8.55
CA THR A 359 -15.64 -12.35 -7.18
C THR A 359 -14.38 -12.07 -6.37
N THR A 360 -14.57 -11.58 -5.17
CA THR A 360 -13.51 -11.46 -4.15
C THR A 360 -13.91 -12.28 -2.94
N MET A 361 -13.03 -13.17 -2.53
CA MET A 361 -13.24 -14.07 -1.41
C MET A 361 -12.12 -13.88 -0.38
N LYS A 362 -12.50 -13.76 0.88
CA LYS A 362 -11.62 -13.66 2.03
C LYS A 362 -11.86 -14.83 2.98
N GLU A 363 -10.80 -15.59 3.28
CA GLU A 363 -10.88 -16.75 4.18
C GLU A 363 -12.06 -17.68 3.82
N GLY A 364 -12.24 -17.94 2.53
CA GLY A 364 -13.29 -18.81 2.00
C GLY A 364 -14.69 -18.22 1.95
N LYS A 365 -14.87 -16.95 2.33
CA LYS A 365 -16.15 -16.26 2.27
C LYS A 365 -16.18 -15.24 1.14
N VAL A 366 -17.20 -15.25 0.32
CA VAL A 366 -17.43 -14.21 -0.69
C VAL A 366 -17.74 -12.89 0.02
N ILE A 367 -16.90 -11.89 -0.21
CA ILE A 367 -17.05 -10.52 0.31
C ILE A 367 -17.45 -9.52 -0.78
N TYR A 368 -17.31 -9.90 -2.05
CA TYR A 368 -17.82 -9.18 -3.20
C TYR A 368 -18.16 -10.15 -4.34
N GLN A 369 -19.27 -9.90 -5.01
CA GLN A 369 -19.68 -10.57 -6.24
C GLN A 369 -20.40 -9.56 -7.14
N LYS A 370 -19.98 -9.52 -8.45
CA LYS A 370 -20.54 -8.64 -9.48
C LYS A 370 -21.85 -9.21 -10.01
#